data_d795a5e5f91b73757868f21e541912dd
#
_entry.id   d795a5e5f91b73757868f21e541912dd
#
_cell.length_a   1.000
_cell.length_b   1.000
_cell.length_c   1.000
_cell.angle_alpha   90.00
_cell.angle_beta   90.00
_cell.angle_gamma   90.00
#
_symmetry.space_group_name_H-M   'P 1'
#
loop_
_entity.id
_entity.type
_entity.pdbx_description
1 polymer ?
#
loop_
_entity_poly.entity_id
_entity_poly.type
_entity_poly.pdbx_seq_one_letter_code
_entity_poly.pdbx_strand_id
1 'polypeptide(L)'
;MRTKQARQTPADLCDTVAHTPPSEATSSAPDPRAVKSGQALRAALLTLLEHKPLEQITIREIAAGAGVHYATFFRHHPTKEALLDDVAADQIDRLVALTLPILDAAGSDASFLALANYVDEHRRLWTTLLTGGASAAMRAELLRISREVAAERAPRETPIPVDLAVTCTVSLIVEILSWWLKQPSG
;
A
#
# COMPACT_ATOMS: atom_id res chain seq x y z
N MET A 1 36.05 -76.76 -1.75
CA MET A 1 37.17 -76.48 -2.69
C MET A 1 37.39 -75.03 -2.85
N ARG A 2 38.58 -74.64 -2.43
CA ARG A 2 39.45 -73.54 -2.89
C ARG A 2 38.86 -72.11 -2.90
N THR A 3 39.26 -71.32 -1.91
CA THR A 3 40.54 -70.53 -1.89
C THR A 3 40.52 -69.41 -2.97
N LYS A 4 40.62 -68.14 -2.69
CA LYS A 4 41.77 -67.34 -2.24
C LYS A 4 41.37 -65.85 -2.29
N GLN A 5 41.47 -65.12 -1.19
CA GLN A 5 42.60 -64.27 -0.82
C GLN A 5 42.69 -62.98 -1.66
N ALA A 6 42.30 -61.90 -1.03
CA ALA A 6 43.16 -60.84 -0.39
C ALA A 6 43.90 -59.92 -1.36
N ARG A 7 43.71 -58.63 -1.13
CA ARG A 7 44.70 -57.53 -0.88
C ARG A 7 43.99 -56.23 -0.84
N GLN A 8 43.89 -55.59 0.33
CA GLN A 8 44.76 -54.59 0.88
C GLN A 8 45.05 -53.38 -0.06
N THR A 9 44.42 -52.26 0.29
CA THR A 9 44.86 -50.87 0.53
C THR A 9 46.14 -50.38 -0.14
N PRO A 10 46.39 -49.08 -0.30
CA PRO A 10 46.07 -47.98 0.62
C PRO A 10 45.74 -46.60 0.00
N ALA A 11 45.37 -45.77 0.93
CA ALA A 11 45.82 -44.38 1.15
C ALA A 11 45.27 -43.22 0.32
N ASP A 12 44.67 -42.35 1.12
CA ASP A 12 44.83 -40.89 1.13
C ASP A 12 44.72 -40.13 -0.19
N LEU A 13 43.63 -39.36 -0.26
CA LEU A 13 43.82 -37.93 -0.40
C LEU A 13 42.60 -37.16 0.17
N CYS A 14 42.92 -36.46 1.18
CA CYS A 14 42.19 -35.35 1.77
C CYS A 14 41.74 -34.41 0.68
N ASP A 15 40.41 -34.18 0.51
CA ASP A 15 39.92 -32.94 -0.03
C ASP A 15 38.84 -32.42 0.90
N THR A 16 39.30 -31.52 1.75
CA THR A 16 38.51 -30.68 2.62
C THR A 16 37.77 -29.69 1.73
N VAL A 17 36.58 -30.06 1.26
CA VAL A 17 35.63 -29.08 0.69
C VAL A 17 35.06 -28.31 1.88
N ALA A 18 35.61 -27.12 2.08
CA ALA A 18 35.10 -26.12 2.98
C ALA A 18 33.62 -25.85 2.60
N HIS A 19 32.73 -26.35 3.43
CA HIS A 19 31.31 -26.04 3.40
C HIS A 19 31.18 -24.60 3.90
N THR A 20 31.17 -23.64 2.96
CA THR A 20 30.76 -22.27 3.22
C THR A 20 29.28 -22.30 3.51
N PRO A 21 28.81 -21.96 4.71
CA PRO A 21 27.36 -21.84 4.95
C PRO A 21 26.79 -20.73 4.04
N PRO A 22 25.57 -20.90 3.50
CA PRO A 22 24.92 -19.84 2.76
C PRO A 22 24.81 -18.62 3.67
N SER A 23 25.33 -17.50 3.19
CA SER A 23 25.20 -16.18 3.80
C SER A 23 23.75 -15.96 4.17
N GLU A 24 23.47 -15.89 5.47
CA GLU A 24 22.18 -15.44 5.98
C GLU A 24 21.89 -14.09 5.33
N ALA A 25 20.83 -14.05 4.52
CA ALA A 25 20.25 -12.82 4.03
C ALA A 25 19.78 -12.05 5.26
N THR A 26 20.64 -11.17 5.76
CA THR A 26 20.29 -10.16 6.74
C THR A 26 19.11 -9.40 6.20
N SER A 27 17.93 -9.61 6.78
CA SER A 27 16.77 -8.74 6.67
C SER A 27 17.20 -7.39 7.23
N SER A 28 17.78 -6.57 6.34
CA SER A 28 18.20 -5.21 6.67
C SER A 28 16.93 -4.40 6.95
N ALA A 29 16.77 -3.95 8.18
CA ALA A 29 15.76 -2.94 8.51
C ALA A 29 15.89 -1.77 7.52
N PRO A 30 14.77 -1.22 7.02
CA PRO A 30 14.80 -0.16 6.02
C PRO A 30 15.64 1.02 6.55
N ASP A 31 16.55 1.53 5.71
CA ASP A 31 17.41 2.67 6.05
C ASP A 31 16.52 3.85 6.52
N PRO A 32 16.71 4.38 7.75
CA PRO A 32 15.92 5.49 8.27
C PRO A 32 15.91 6.73 7.35
N ARG A 33 16.98 6.92 6.59
CA ARG A 33 17.06 8.01 5.59
C ARG A 33 16.16 7.75 4.39
N ALA A 34 16.08 6.49 3.93
CA ALA A 34 15.17 6.10 2.87
C ALA A 34 13.72 6.27 3.31
N VAL A 35 13.35 5.80 4.51
CA VAL A 35 12.01 5.98 5.06
C VAL A 35 11.63 7.46 5.12
N LYS A 36 12.51 8.31 5.64
CA LYS A 36 12.28 9.75 5.76
C LYS A 36 12.10 10.43 4.39
N SER A 37 12.93 10.08 3.40
CA SER A 37 12.79 10.65 2.07
C SER A 37 11.52 10.18 1.34
N GLY A 38 11.09 8.94 1.54
CA GLY A 38 9.80 8.44 1.03
C GLY A 38 8.61 9.21 1.61
N GLN A 39 8.60 9.42 2.94
CA GLN A 39 7.57 10.23 3.60
C GLN A 39 7.55 11.69 3.12
N ALA A 40 8.73 12.30 2.92
CA ALA A 40 8.83 13.65 2.40
C ALA A 40 8.28 13.77 0.97
N LEU A 41 8.53 12.76 0.10
CA LEU A 41 7.98 12.73 -1.25
C LEU A 41 6.45 12.62 -1.25
N ARG A 42 5.85 11.78 -0.38
CA ARG A 42 4.39 11.69 -0.22
C ARG A 42 3.81 13.02 0.24
N ALA A 43 4.37 13.63 1.29
CA ALA A 43 3.91 14.92 1.80
C ALA A 43 4.00 16.03 0.75
N ALA A 44 5.08 16.08 -0.04
CA ALA A 44 5.24 17.04 -1.13
C ALA A 44 4.18 16.85 -2.23
N LEU A 45 3.90 15.60 -2.63
CA LEU A 45 2.84 15.32 -3.62
C LEU A 45 1.48 15.74 -3.10
N LEU A 46 1.13 15.42 -1.85
CA LEU A 46 -0.13 15.83 -1.21
C LEU A 46 -0.30 17.36 -1.25
N THR A 47 0.72 18.10 -0.80
CA THR A 47 0.69 19.57 -0.85
C THR A 47 0.50 20.13 -2.25
N LEU A 48 1.17 19.53 -3.25
CA LEU A 48 1.02 19.98 -4.65
C LEU A 48 -0.38 19.68 -5.21
N LEU A 49 -0.98 18.54 -4.85
CA LEU A 49 -2.33 18.16 -5.27
C LEU A 49 -3.41 19.09 -4.71
N GLU A 50 -3.16 19.78 -3.59
CA GLU A 50 -4.07 20.81 -3.07
C GLU A 50 -4.15 22.05 -3.97
N HIS A 51 -3.15 22.28 -4.82
CA HIS A 51 -3.04 23.50 -5.61
C HIS A 51 -3.28 23.27 -7.11
N LYS A 52 -2.93 22.08 -7.64
CA LYS A 52 -3.02 21.78 -9.07
C LYS A 52 -3.23 20.30 -9.36
N PRO A 53 -3.82 19.94 -10.51
CA PRO A 53 -4.05 18.55 -10.88
C PRO A 53 -2.74 17.81 -11.15
N LEU A 54 -2.75 16.49 -11.00
CA LEU A 54 -1.57 15.61 -11.14
C LEU A 54 -0.83 15.80 -12.46
N GLU A 55 -1.57 16.00 -13.54
CA GLU A 55 -1.02 16.16 -14.90
C GLU A 55 -0.07 17.35 -15.00
N GLN A 56 -0.31 18.40 -14.21
CA GLN A 56 0.50 19.61 -14.16
C GLN A 56 1.65 19.53 -13.15
N ILE A 57 1.68 18.48 -12.33
CA ILE A 57 2.74 18.27 -11.35
C ILE A 57 3.92 17.56 -12.01
N THR A 58 5.12 18.10 -11.84
CA THR A 58 6.35 17.49 -12.33
C THR A 58 7.13 16.81 -11.22
N ILE A 59 7.90 15.77 -11.57
CA ILE A 59 8.79 15.09 -10.61
C ILE A 59 9.80 16.06 -9.98
N ARG A 60 10.24 17.10 -10.73
CA ARG A 60 11.15 18.12 -10.21
C ARG A 60 10.51 18.93 -9.08
N GLU A 61 9.24 19.29 -9.21
CA GLU A 61 8.50 20.01 -8.17
C GLU A 61 8.29 19.14 -6.95
N ILE A 62 7.97 17.85 -7.13
CA ILE A 62 7.84 16.90 -6.02
C ILE A 62 9.17 16.77 -5.27
N ALA A 63 10.28 16.55 -5.97
CA ALA A 63 11.59 16.43 -5.37
C ALA A 63 12.03 17.72 -4.64
N ALA A 64 11.77 18.89 -5.24
CA ALA A 64 12.04 20.18 -4.63
C ALA A 64 11.20 20.40 -3.37
N GLY A 65 9.90 20.12 -3.41
CA GLY A 65 9.00 20.22 -2.25
C GLY A 65 9.38 19.26 -1.11
N ALA A 66 9.91 18.07 -1.46
CA ALA A 66 10.41 17.08 -0.51
C ALA A 66 11.82 17.41 0.04
N GLY A 67 12.52 18.40 -0.51
CA GLY A 67 13.89 18.72 -0.13
C GLY A 67 14.89 17.60 -0.50
N VAL A 68 14.62 16.83 -1.55
CA VAL A 68 15.49 15.74 -2.01
C VAL A 68 16.03 15.98 -3.42
N HIS A 69 17.13 15.31 -3.75
CA HIS A 69 17.65 15.36 -5.13
C HIS A 69 16.70 14.63 -6.09
N TYR A 70 16.61 15.12 -7.33
CA TYR A 70 15.82 14.53 -8.40
C TYR A 70 16.07 13.03 -8.59
N ALA A 71 17.32 12.58 -8.52
CA ALA A 71 17.69 11.17 -8.60
C ALA A 71 17.15 10.33 -7.42
N THR A 72 16.93 10.95 -6.26
CA THR A 72 16.37 10.28 -5.08
C THR A 72 14.93 9.89 -5.30
N PHE A 73 14.16 10.65 -6.06
CA PHE A 73 12.79 10.29 -6.44
C PHE A 73 12.74 8.90 -7.08
N PHE A 74 13.58 8.66 -8.11
CA PHE A 74 13.61 7.40 -8.86
C PHE A 74 14.11 6.19 -8.07
N ARG A 75 14.76 6.41 -6.93
CA ARG A 75 15.11 5.32 -5.99
C ARG A 75 13.90 4.83 -5.21
N HIS A 76 12.88 5.65 -5.08
CA HIS A 76 11.64 5.33 -4.36
C HIS A 76 10.52 4.93 -5.31
N HIS A 77 10.30 5.71 -6.36
CA HIS A 77 9.20 5.54 -7.27
C HIS A 77 9.66 5.69 -8.72
N PRO A 78 9.29 4.76 -9.64
CA PRO A 78 9.68 4.86 -11.04
C PRO A 78 8.95 6.00 -11.77
N THR A 79 7.75 6.38 -11.33
CA THR A 79 6.90 7.42 -11.92
C THR A 79 6.17 8.21 -10.84
N LYS A 80 5.56 9.35 -11.20
CA LYS A 80 4.71 10.11 -10.28
C LYS A 80 3.38 9.40 -10.00
N GLU A 81 2.92 8.58 -10.94
CA GLU A 81 1.74 7.72 -10.78
C GLU A 81 2.00 6.65 -9.73
N ALA A 82 3.17 6.00 -9.73
CA ALA A 82 3.56 5.05 -8.69
C ALA A 82 3.66 5.70 -7.29
N LEU A 83 4.10 6.95 -7.20
CA LEU A 83 4.04 7.71 -5.95
C LEU A 83 2.59 8.03 -5.56
N LEU A 84 1.72 8.33 -6.52
CA LEU A 84 0.30 8.55 -6.24
C LEU A 84 -0.38 7.29 -5.69
N ASP A 85 -0.06 6.12 -6.25
CA ASP A 85 -0.58 4.83 -5.75
C ASP A 85 -0.13 4.57 -4.30
N ASP A 86 1.12 4.89 -3.97
CA ASP A 86 1.66 4.78 -2.60
C ASP A 86 0.97 5.80 -1.64
N VAL A 87 0.70 7.01 -2.10
CA VAL A 87 -0.10 8.01 -1.36
C VAL A 87 -1.53 7.50 -1.17
N ALA A 88 -2.12 6.90 -2.20
CA ALA A 88 -3.47 6.35 -2.13
C ALA A 88 -3.59 5.26 -1.06
N ALA A 89 -2.64 4.32 -1.01
CA ALA A 89 -2.60 3.27 0.00
C ALA A 89 -2.50 3.87 1.42
N ASP A 90 -1.58 4.83 1.64
CA ASP A 90 -1.43 5.52 2.95
C ASP A 90 -2.72 6.26 3.37
N GLN A 91 -3.44 6.88 2.43
CA GLN A 91 -4.71 7.56 2.72
C GLN A 91 -5.85 6.58 3.04
N ILE A 92 -5.88 5.42 2.40
CA ILE A 92 -6.85 4.36 2.72
C ILE A 92 -6.58 3.81 4.12
N ASP A 93 -5.33 3.52 4.46
CA ASP A 93 -4.96 3.04 5.79
C ASP A 93 -5.39 4.03 6.89
N ARG A 94 -5.17 5.33 6.68
CA ARG A 94 -5.63 6.38 7.59
C ARG A 94 -7.15 6.43 7.70
N LEU A 95 -7.85 6.31 6.57
CA LEU A 95 -9.30 6.29 6.54
C LEU A 95 -9.87 5.11 7.30
N VAL A 96 -9.31 3.93 7.10
CA VAL A 96 -9.69 2.70 7.82
C VAL A 96 -9.40 2.85 9.31
N ALA A 97 -8.22 3.34 9.69
CA ALA A 97 -7.86 3.57 11.08
C ALA A 97 -8.78 4.59 11.78
N LEU A 98 -9.31 5.57 11.05
CA LEU A 98 -10.29 6.53 11.55
C LEU A 98 -11.69 5.91 11.71
N THR A 99 -12.17 5.21 10.68
CA THR A 99 -13.59 4.82 10.58
C THR A 99 -13.91 3.53 11.34
N LEU A 100 -13.00 2.56 11.42
CA LEU A 100 -13.25 1.28 12.08
C LEU A 100 -13.55 1.41 13.58
N PRO A 101 -12.79 2.17 14.40
CA PRO A 101 -13.13 2.35 15.80
C PRO A 101 -14.48 3.02 16.02
N ILE A 102 -14.89 3.93 15.13
CA ILE A 102 -16.18 4.61 15.18
C ILE A 102 -17.30 3.63 14.82
N LEU A 103 -17.09 2.78 13.81
CA LEU A 103 -18.04 1.73 13.44
C LEU A 103 -18.31 0.79 14.61
N ASP A 104 -17.27 0.37 15.32
CA ASP A 104 -17.38 -0.53 16.47
C ASP A 104 -18.07 0.12 17.68
N ALA A 105 -17.82 1.41 17.92
CA ALA A 105 -18.31 2.13 19.10
C ALA A 105 -19.70 2.76 18.91
N ALA A 106 -19.98 3.30 17.71
CA ALA A 106 -21.13 4.17 17.45
C ALA A 106 -21.98 3.77 16.23
N GLY A 107 -21.58 2.70 15.52
CA GLY A 107 -22.33 2.16 14.39
C GLY A 107 -22.00 2.81 13.05
N SER A 108 -22.71 2.36 12.01
CA SER A 108 -22.42 2.69 10.61
C SER A 108 -22.65 4.16 10.26
N ASP A 109 -23.67 4.79 10.83
CA ASP A 109 -24.01 6.18 10.51
C ASP A 109 -22.92 7.15 10.97
N ALA A 110 -22.43 6.97 12.20
CA ALA A 110 -21.33 7.76 12.74
C ALA A 110 -20.01 7.53 11.97
N SER A 111 -19.74 6.28 11.60
CA SER A 111 -18.57 5.92 10.79
C SER A 111 -18.64 6.53 9.41
N PHE A 112 -19.82 6.51 8.75
CA PHE A 112 -20.01 7.13 7.46
C PHE A 112 -19.87 8.65 7.50
N LEU A 113 -20.39 9.29 8.56
CA LEU A 113 -20.21 10.73 8.76
C LEU A 113 -18.74 11.12 8.95
N ALA A 114 -17.99 10.33 9.72
CA ALA A 114 -16.54 10.54 9.89
C ALA A 114 -15.78 10.39 8.57
N LEU A 115 -16.14 9.38 7.75
CA LEU A 115 -15.63 9.20 6.41
C LEU A 115 -15.91 10.42 5.53
N ALA A 116 -17.15 10.89 5.50
CA ALA A 116 -17.56 12.02 4.68
C ALA A 116 -16.81 13.31 5.08
N ASN A 117 -16.69 13.58 6.37
CA ASN A 117 -15.97 14.74 6.88
C ASN A 117 -14.48 14.68 6.49
N TYR A 118 -13.83 13.53 6.67
CA TYR A 118 -12.43 13.36 6.30
C TYR A 118 -12.19 13.55 4.81
N VAL A 119 -13.09 13.02 3.97
CA VAL A 119 -13.03 13.20 2.51
C VAL A 119 -13.25 14.67 2.13
N ASP A 120 -14.14 15.39 2.80
CA ASP A 120 -14.40 16.80 2.54
C ASP A 120 -13.23 17.71 2.92
N GLU A 121 -12.61 17.47 4.09
CA GLU A 121 -11.40 18.18 4.53
C GLU A 121 -10.24 18.04 3.52
N HIS A 122 -10.19 16.90 2.81
CA HIS A 122 -9.16 16.59 1.81
C HIS A 122 -9.75 16.49 0.39
N ARG A 123 -10.77 17.28 0.08
CA ARG A 123 -11.62 17.14 -1.10
C ARG A 123 -10.85 17.07 -2.42
N ARG A 124 -9.83 17.91 -2.63
CA ARG A 124 -9.04 17.91 -3.87
C ARG A 124 -8.24 16.62 -4.06
N LEU A 125 -7.64 16.13 -2.99
CA LEU A 125 -6.93 14.85 -3.01
C LEU A 125 -7.88 13.72 -3.39
N TRP A 126 -9.01 13.60 -2.68
CA TRP A 126 -9.98 12.54 -2.92
C TRP A 126 -10.63 12.64 -4.30
N THR A 127 -10.83 13.84 -4.81
CA THR A 127 -11.27 14.04 -6.19
C THR A 127 -10.25 13.42 -7.16
N THR A 128 -8.96 13.71 -7.00
CA THR A 128 -7.91 13.14 -7.84
C THR A 128 -7.85 11.62 -7.75
N LEU A 129 -7.94 11.07 -6.54
CA LEU A 129 -7.85 9.64 -6.27
C LEU A 129 -9.07 8.85 -6.76
N LEU A 130 -10.28 9.40 -6.62
CA LEU A 130 -11.52 8.67 -6.95
C LEU A 130 -12.06 8.97 -8.35
N THR A 131 -11.69 10.11 -8.97
CA THR A 131 -12.21 10.51 -10.27
C THR A 131 -11.15 10.68 -11.35
N GLY A 132 -9.87 10.65 -10.97
CA GLY A 132 -8.72 10.76 -11.86
C GLY A 132 -8.18 9.41 -12.35
N GLY A 133 -7.00 9.44 -12.97
CA GLY A 133 -6.35 8.25 -13.54
C GLY A 133 -6.01 7.15 -12.53
N ALA A 134 -5.91 7.47 -11.23
CA ALA A 134 -5.67 6.51 -10.15
C ALA A 134 -6.94 5.78 -9.66
N SER A 135 -8.13 6.13 -10.17
CA SER A 135 -9.40 5.64 -9.62
C SER A 135 -9.55 4.11 -9.65
N ALA A 136 -9.01 3.44 -10.66
CA ALA A 136 -9.05 1.99 -10.76
C ALA A 136 -8.15 1.33 -9.69
N ALA A 137 -6.93 1.83 -9.51
CA ALA A 137 -6.00 1.35 -8.49
C ALA A 137 -6.55 1.62 -7.07
N MET A 138 -7.09 2.82 -6.84
CA MET A 138 -7.74 3.18 -5.58
C MET A 138 -8.90 2.24 -5.24
N ARG A 139 -9.78 1.94 -6.20
CA ARG A 139 -10.90 1.00 -6.01
C ARG A 139 -10.41 -0.40 -5.69
N ALA A 140 -9.38 -0.89 -6.40
CA ALA A 140 -8.80 -2.21 -6.16
C ALA A 140 -8.21 -2.32 -4.75
N GLU A 141 -7.51 -1.31 -4.29
CA GLU A 141 -6.89 -1.25 -2.96
C GLU A 141 -7.94 -1.16 -1.85
N LEU A 142 -8.97 -0.32 -2.01
CA LEU A 142 -10.11 -0.26 -1.08
C LEU A 142 -10.79 -1.62 -0.95
N LEU A 143 -11.02 -2.33 -2.06
CA LEU A 143 -11.61 -3.67 -2.03
C LEU A 143 -10.69 -4.67 -1.32
N ARG A 144 -9.38 -4.63 -1.56
CA ARG A 144 -8.42 -5.52 -0.91
C ARG A 144 -8.44 -5.34 0.61
N ILE A 145 -8.27 -4.12 1.09
CA ILE A 145 -8.25 -3.81 2.53
C ILE A 145 -9.60 -4.13 3.17
N SER A 146 -10.72 -3.78 2.51
CA SER A 146 -12.05 -4.06 3.05
C SER A 146 -12.33 -5.57 3.16
N ARG A 147 -11.81 -6.40 2.25
CA ARG A 147 -11.89 -7.87 2.36
C ARG A 147 -11.09 -8.41 3.54
N GLU A 148 -9.88 -7.90 3.76
CA GLU A 148 -9.04 -8.28 4.90
C GLU A 148 -9.75 -7.95 6.22
N VAL A 149 -10.26 -6.73 6.38
CA VAL A 149 -11.04 -6.31 7.54
C VAL A 149 -12.29 -7.16 7.74
N ALA A 150 -13.02 -7.44 6.66
CA ALA A 150 -14.22 -8.27 6.73
C ALA A 150 -13.92 -9.73 7.08
N ALA A 151 -12.81 -10.29 6.60
CA ALA A 151 -12.40 -11.66 6.94
C ALA A 151 -12.13 -11.83 8.44
N GLU A 152 -11.65 -10.80 9.11
CA GLU A 152 -11.41 -10.81 10.57
C GLU A 152 -12.68 -10.61 11.39
N ARG A 153 -13.71 -9.93 10.85
CA ARG A 153 -14.88 -9.44 11.59
C ARG A 153 -16.19 -10.10 11.21
N ALA A 154 -16.25 -10.76 10.04
CA ALA A 154 -17.51 -11.32 9.57
C ALA A 154 -18.03 -12.44 10.50
N PRO A 155 -19.33 -12.47 10.79
CA PRO A 155 -19.96 -13.62 11.43
C PRO A 155 -19.74 -14.88 10.60
N ARG A 156 -19.61 -16.04 11.26
CA ARG A 156 -19.41 -17.34 10.56
C ARG A 156 -20.56 -17.74 9.66
N GLU A 157 -21.76 -17.24 9.94
CA GLU A 157 -22.96 -17.48 9.15
C GLU A 157 -23.55 -16.14 8.70
N THR A 158 -23.52 -15.88 7.40
CA THR A 158 -24.13 -14.69 6.79
C THR A 158 -25.07 -15.13 5.66
N PRO A 159 -26.24 -14.48 5.50
CA PRO A 159 -27.17 -14.79 4.42
C PRO A 159 -26.62 -14.43 3.03
N ILE A 160 -25.59 -13.58 2.97
CA ILE A 160 -24.93 -13.13 1.75
C ILE A 160 -23.44 -13.47 1.87
N PRO A 161 -22.78 -14.00 0.82
CA PRO A 161 -21.34 -14.21 0.83
C PRO A 161 -20.59 -12.90 1.18
N VAL A 162 -19.65 -12.99 2.12
CA VAL A 162 -18.91 -11.82 2.65
C VAL A 162 -18.25 -11.03 1.54
N ASP A 163 -17.63 -11.71 0.56
CA ASP A 163 -16.98 -11.06 -0.57
C ASP A 163 -17.96 -10.24 -1.44
N LEU A 164 -19.17 -10.74 -1.63
CA LEU A 164 -20.23 -10.00 -2.34
C LEU A 164 -20.69 -8.78 -1.54
N ALA A 165 -20.91 -8.94 -0.24
CA ALA A 165 -21.32 -7.84 0.63
C ALA A 165 -20.26 -6.72 0.64
N VAL A 166 -18.98 -7.07 0.78
CA VAL A 166 -17.85 -6.12 0.72
C VAL A 166 -17.80 -5.42 -0.64
N THR A 167 -17.89 -6.19 -1.73
CA THR A 167 -17.83 -5.63 -3.08
C THR A 167 -18.97 -4.63 -3.33
N CYS A 168 -20.19 -4.95 -2.93
CA CYS A 168 -21.34 -4.05 -3.07
C CYS A 168 -21.17 -2.79 -2.20
N THR A 169 -20.78 -2.94 -0.94
CA THR A 169 -20.60 -1.82 -0.01
C THR A 169 -19.52 -0.85 -0.49
N VAL A 170 -18.33 -1.36 -0.80
CA VAL A 170 -17.23 -0.52 -1.27
C VAL A 170 -17.57 0.17 -2.59
N SER A 171 -18.18 -0.55 -3.54
CA SER A 171 -18.59 0.03 -4.81
C SER A 171 -19.60 1.15 -4.61
N LEU A 172 -20.59 0.95 -3.75
CA LEU A 172 -21.61 1.99 -3.48
C LEU A 172 -20.97 3.22 -2.81
N ILE A 173 -20.11 3.04 -1.81
CA ILE A 173 -19.41 4.13 -1.14
C ILE A 173 -18.56 4.93 -2.14
N VAL A 174 -17.76 4.25 -2.96
CA VAL A 174 -16.91 4.89 -3.97
C VAL A 174 -17.74 5.67 -5.00
N GLU A 175 -18.86 5.13 -5.47
CA GLU A 175 -19.74 5.83 -6.42
C GLU A 175 -20.40 7.07 -5.78
N ILE A 176 -20.89 6.96 -4.54
CA ILE A 176 -21.48 8.08 -3.80
C ILE A 176 -20.45 9.19 -3.61
N LEU A 177 -19.24 8.85 -3.12
CA LEU A 177 -18.17 9.82 -2.92
C LEU A 177 -17.71 10.44 -4.23
N SER A 178 -17.56 9.64 -5.29
CA SER A 178 -17.15 10.13 -6.62
C SER A 178 -18.19 11.10 -7.21
N TRP A 179 -19.46 10.79 -7.03
CA TRP A 179 -20.52 11.69 -7.44
C TRP A 179 -20.52 13.00 -6.64
N TRP A 180 -20.43 12.89 -5.31
CA TRP A 180 -20.42 14.05 -4.40
C TRP A 180 -19.22 14.98 -4.63
N LEU A 181 -18.03 14.41 -4.84
CA LEU A 181 -16.83 15.18 -5.13
C LEU A 181 -16.87 15.96 -6.45
N LYS A 182 -17.71 15.55 -7.40
CA LYS A 182 -17.94 16.28 -8.66
C LYS A 182 -18.90 17.45 -8.51
N GLN A 183 -19.63 17.55 -7.38
CA GLN A 183 -20.54 18.66 -7.12
C GLN A 183 -19.74 19.89 -6.68
N PRO A 184 -20.23 21.12 -6.98
CA PRO A 184 -19.63 22.34 -6.44
C PRO A 184 -19.60 22.29 -4.91
N SER A 185 -18.51 22.75 -4.32
CA SER A 185 -18.45 22.95 -2.87
C SER A 185 -19.48 24.01 -2.49
N GLY A 186 -20.45 23.68 -1.64
CA GLY A 186 -21.45 24.61 -1.12
C GLY A 186 -20.85 25.64 -0.16
#